data_02265fc2e4e0cdc4e4c3a0f74c452b93
#
_entry.id   02265fc2e4e0cdc4e4c3a0f74c452b93
#
_cell.length_a   1.000
_cell.length_b   1.000
_cell.length_c   1.000
_cell.angle_alpha   90.00
_cell.angle_beta   90.00
_cell.angle_gamma   90.00
#
_symmetry.space_group_name_H-M   'P 1'
#
loop_
_entity.id
_entity.type
_entity.pdbx_description
1 polymer ?
#
loop_
_entity_poly.entity_id
_entity_poly.type
_entity_poly.pdbx_seq_one_letter_code
_entity_poly.pdbx_strand_id
1 'polypeptide(L)'
;MKLKIQESAPLKAGLAPEIPRIGIMKTTQKKDAAATSGRDKLAQKRTVTDLLGIMARLRGPGGCPWDREQSPNTLKKYLIEEAYEALEAIEVGTPEGLKEELGDLLLQIVFLSRIAEEKGQFNFLDVVHTLAEKLIRRHPHVFPPPD
;
A
#
# COMPACT_ATOMS: atom_id res chain seq x y z
N MET A 1 13.63 0.02 -47.05
CA MET A 1 13.11 -1.21 -46.45
C MET A 1 12.11 -0.78 -45.37
N LYS A 2 10.78 -0.84 -45.69
CA LYS A 2 9.71 -0.34 -44.81
C LYS A 2 9.27 -1.47 -43.90
N LEU A 3 9.45 -1.34 -42.59
CA LEU A 3 8.86 -2.24 -41.60
C LEU A 3 7.34 -2.00 -41.55
N LYS A 4 6.56 -3.02 -41.88
CA LYS A 4 5.12 -3.07 -41.63
C LYS A 4 4.88 -3.31 -40.17
N ILE A 5 4.21 -2.35 -39.52
CA ILE A 5 3.63 -2.53 -38.18
C ILE A 5 2.39 -3.40 -38.38
N GLN A 6 2.40 -4.59 -37.81
CA GLN A 6 1.26 -5.51 -37.81
C GLN A 6 0.34 -5.09 -36.66
N GLU A 7 -0.85 -4.60 -37.01
CA GLU A 7 -1.93 -4.36 -36.06
C GLU A 7 -2.31 -5.68 -35.38
N SER A 8 -2.14 -5.72 -34.06
CA SER A 8 -2.63 -6.84 -33.24
C SER A 8 -4.13 -6.67 -32.98
N ALA A 9 -4.88 -7.73 -33.26
CA ALA A 9 -6.32 -7.83 -33.06
C ALA A 9 -6.73 -7.60 -31.58
N PRO A 10 -7.97 -7.09 -31.34
CA PRO A 10 -8.45 -6.83 -30.00
C PRO A 10 -8.57 -8.12 -29.19
N LEU A 11 -8.01 -8.11 -27.97
CA LEU A 11 -8.15 -9.17 -26.98
C LEU A 11 -9.64 -9.29 -26.60
N LYS A 12 -10.19 -10.48 -26.82
CA LYS A 12 -11.55 -10.83 -26.37
C LYS A 12 -11.60 -10.72 -24.86
N ALA A 13 -12.60 -9.97 -24.37
CA ALA A 13 -12.99 -9.93 -22.97
C ALA A 13 -13.29 -11.35 -22.46
N GLY A 14 -12.32 -11.97 -21.80
CA GLY A 14 -12.50 -13.20 -21.05
C GLY A 14 -12.75 -12.83 -19.59
N LEU A 15 -13.84 -13.36 -19.04
CA LEU A 15 -14.23 -13.24 -17.63
C LEU A 15 -13.00 -13.39 -16.72
N ALA A 16 -12.70 -12.34 -15.98
CA ALA A 16 -11.81 -12.43 -14.84
C ALA A 16 -12.47 -13.36 -13.79
N PRO A 17 -11.72 -14.28 -13.17
CA PRO A 17 -12.29 -15.07 -12.06
C PRO A 17 -12.65 -14.12 -10.92
N GLU A 18 -13.87 -14.25 -10.39
CA GLU A 18 -14.31 -13.53 -9.20
C GLU A 18 -13.38 -13.88 -8.03
N ILE A 19 -12.54 -12.91 -7.66
CA ILE A 19 -11.71 -12.99 -6.46
C ILE A 19 -12.56 -12.45 -5.31
N PRO A 20 -12.71 -13.17 -4.19
CA PRO A 20 -13.49 -12.67 -3.07
C PRO A 20 -12.80 -11.40 -2.55
N ARG A 21 -13.50 -10.28 -2.58
CA ARG A 21 -13.08 -9.04 -1.91
C ARG A 21 -12.76 -9.38 -0.46
N ILE A 22 -11.57 -9.04 -0.02
CA ILE A 22 -11.22 -9.13 1.40
C ILE A 22 -12.09 -8.10 2.12
N GLY A 23 -13.31 -8.53 2.45
CA GLY A 23 -14.19 -7.74 3.29
C GLY A 23 -13.50 -7.54 4.63
N ILE A 24 -13.15 -6.29 4.92
CA ILE A 24 -12.88 -5.88 6.30
C ILE A 24 -14.07 -6.36 7.11
N MET A 25 -13.85 -7.36 7.95
CA MET A 25 -14.85 -7.87 8.87
C MET A 25 -15.35 -6.68 9.71
N LYS A 26 -16.54 -6.15 9.36
CA LYS A 26 -17.27 -5.22 10.20
C LYS A 26 -17.73 -6.00 11.42
N THR A 27 -16.89 -6.08 12.43
CA THR A 27 -17.27 -6.53 13.76
C THR A 27 -18.17 -5.46 14.37
N THR A 28 -19.47 -5.67 14.31
CA THR A 28 -20.43 -4.96 15.14
C THR A 28 -20.17 -5.31 16.60
N GLN A 29 -19.36 -4.51 17.27
CA GLN A 29 -19.34 -4.55 18.74
C GLN A 29 -20.40 -3.62 19.30
N LYS A 30 -21.28 -4.26 20.08
CA LYS A 30 -22.36 -3.69 20.87
C LYS A 30 -21.79 -2.73 21.90
N LYS A 31 -22.41 -1.55 21.99
CA LYS A 31 -22.13 -0.50 22.98
C LYS A 31 -22.31 -1.02 24.38
N ASP A 32 -21.34 -0.78 25.25
CA ASP A 32 -21.59 -0.51 26.66
C ASP A 32 -20.88 0.79 27.03
N ALA A 33 -21.68 1.69 27.63
CA ALA A 33 -21.35 3.05 27.91
C ALA A 33 -20.61 3.17 29.25
N ALA A 34 -19.52 3.94 29.25
CA ALA A 34 -19.10 4.68 30.43
C ALA A 34 -18.56 6.04 29.99
N ALA A 35 -19.27 7.07 30.39
CA ALA A 35 -18.97 8.46 30.11
C ALA A 35 -17.68 8.91 30.80
N THR A 36 -16.79 9.57 30.03
CA THR A 36 -15.85 10.53 30.62
C THR A 36 -15.57 11.65 29.62
N SER A 37 -16.05 12.82 30.01
CA SER A 37 -15.62 14.18 29.66
C SER A 37 -14.99 14.42 28.30
N GLY A 38 -15.78 15.07 27.44
CA GLY A 38 -15.33 15.67 26.21
C GLY A 38 -14.36 16.82 26.42
N ARG A 39 -13.39 16.88 25.59
CA ARG A 39 -12.77 18.07 24.98
C ARG A 39 -12.06 17.60 23.72
N ASP A 40 -12.39 18.23 22.60
CA ASP A 40 -11.74 18.23 21.31
C ASP A 40 -10.38 17.52 21.24
N LYS A 41 -10.38 16.21 21.05
CA LYS A 41 -9.31 15.59 20.29
C LYS A 41 -9.71 15.83 18.83
N LEU A 42 -9.30 16.96 18.25
CA LEU A 42 -9.04 17.03 16.83
C LEU A 42 -8.42 15.69 16.44
N ALA A 43 -9.08 14.91 15.63
CA ALA A 43 -8.61 13.57 15.29
C ALA A 43 -7.24 13.74 14.65
N GLN A 44 -6.19 13.57 15.47
CA GLN A 44 -4.81 13.77 15.03
C GLN A 44 -4.56 12.76 13.93
N LYS A 45 -4.31 13.26 12.71
CA LYS A 45 -4.05 12.40 11.57
C LYS A 45 -2.88 11.48 11.90
N ARG A 46 -3.03 10.21 11.61
CA ARG A 46 -1.96 9.23 11.78
C ARG A 46 -0.79 9.57 10.86
N THR A 47 0.41 9.35 11.35
CA THR A 47 1.67 9.56 10.64
C THR A 47 2.17 8.27 9.99
N VAL A 48 3.18 8.37 9.15
CA VAL A 48 3.89 7.18 8.64
C VAL A 48 4.49 6.36 9.77
N THR A 49 5.03 7.01 10.81
CA THR A 49 5.55 6.31 12.01
C THR A 49 4.48 5.51 12.72
N ASP A 50 3.25 6.05 12.85
CA ASP A 50 2.13 5.32 13.42
C ASP A 50 1.77 4.09 12.58
N LEU A 51 1.77 4.23 11.25
CA LEU A 51 1.49 3.13 10.32
C LEU A 51 2.53 2.01 10.44
N LEU A 52 3.82 2.35 10.49
CA LEU A 52 4.89 1.37 10.71
C LEU A 52 4.74 0.66 12.05
N GLY A 53 4.39 1.39 13.11
CA GLY A 53 4.11 0.82 14.43
C GLY A 53 2.91 -0.13 14.43
N ILE A 54 1.85 0.20 13.69
CA ILE A 54 0.68 -0.68 13.51
C ILE A 54 1.09 -1.98 12.82
N MET A 55 1.83 -1.91 11.71
CA MET A 55 2.30 -3.10 11.00
C MET A 55 3.22 -3.96 11.87
N ALA A 56 4.14 -3.35 12.61
CA ALA A 56 5.00 -4.05 13.55
C ALA A 56 4.20 -4.79 14.62
N ARG A 57 3.10 -4.20 15.13
CA ARG A 57 2.22 -4.83 16.10
C ARG A 57 1.40 -5.97 15.50
N LEU A 58 0.87 -5.79 14.29
CA LEU A 58 0.10 -6.83 13.59
C LEU A 58 0.94 -8.10 13.37
N ARG A 59 2.20 -7.93 13.01
CA ARG A 59 3.13 -9.07 12.78
C ARG A 59 3.89 -9.52 14.02
N GLY A 60 3.84 -8.77 15.10
CA GLY A 60 4.53 -9.06 16.35
C GLY A 60 3.88 -10.17 17.18
N PRO A 61 4.49 -10.53 18.34
CA PRO A 61 3.91 -11.46 19.29
C PRO A 61 2.51 -11.00 19.75
N GLY A 62 1.53 -11.91 19.71
CA GLY A 62 0.12 -11.57 20.02
C GLY A 62 -0.59 -10.71 18.97
N GLY A 63 0.02 -10.49 17.81
CA GLY A 63 -0.59 -9.79 16.68
C GLY A 63 -1.55 -10.67 15.89
N CYS A 64 -1.88 -10.25 14.67
CA CYS A 64 -2.80 -10.96 13.80
C CYS A 64 -2.18 -12.23 13.22
N PRO A 65 -2.77 -13.41 13.38
CA PRO A 65 -2.23 -14.66 12.83
C PRO A 65 -2.07 -14.60 11.30
N TRP A 66 -3.07 -14.05 10.59
CA TRP A 66 -3.03 -13.93 9.14
C TRP A 66 -1.86 -13.06 8.67
N ASP A 67 -1.66 -11.87 9.26
CA ASP A 67 -0.55 -10.99 8.92
C ASP A 67 0.82 -11.65 9.17
N ARG A 68 0.94 -12.41 10.25
CA ARG A 68 2.18 -13.11 10.61
C ARG A 68 2.57 -14.22 9.64
N GLU A 69 1.60 -14.88 9.04
CA GLU A 69 1.81 -15.95 8.07
C GLU A 69 2.20 -15.42 6.68
N GLN A 70 1.99 -14.12 6.40
CA GLN A 70 2.31 -13.58 5.09
C GLN A 70 3.82 -13.59 4.81
N SER A 71 4.12 -13.86 3.54
CA SER A 71 5.46 -13.85 2.96
C SER A 71 5.47 -12.98 1.69
N PRO A 72 6.63 -12.59 1.16
CA PRO A 72 6.70 -11.88 -0.11
C PRO A 72 6.01 -12.63 -1.25
N ASN A 73 6.02 -13.97 -1.23
CA ASN A 73 5.37 -14.77 -2.26
C ASN A 73 3.84 -14.73 -2.16
N THR A 74 3.27 -14.75 -0.96
CA THR A 74 1.82 -14.66 -0.76
C THR A 74 1.29 -13.27 -1.08
N LEU A 75 2.11 -12.22 -0.92
CA LEU A 75 1.73 -10.83 -1.16
C LEU A 75 1.80 -10.40 -2.63
N LYS A 76 2.47 -11.17 -3.50
CA LYS A 76 2.60 -10.82 -4.93
C LYS A 76 1.28 -10.55 -5.63
N LYS A 77 0.27 -11.37 -5.36
CA LYS A 77 -1.05 -11.23 -5.97
C LYS A 77 -1.75 -9.95 -5.55
N TYR A 78 -1.68 -9.62 -4.26
CA TYR A 78 -2.27 -8.39 -3.73
C TYR A 78 -1.58 -7.14 -4.29
N LEU A 79 -0.25 -7.13 -4.37
CA LEU A 79 0.48 -6.01 -4.97
C LEU A 79 0.04 -5.70 -6.41
N ILE A 80 -0.26 -6.74 -7.19
CA ILE A 80 -0.77 -6.57 -8.56
C ILE A 80 -2.23 -6.11 -8.55
N GLU A 81 -3.06 -6.68 -7.69
CA GLU A 81 -4.46 -6.33 -7.49
C GLU A 81 -4.61 -4.85 -7.15
N GLU A 82 -3.95 -4.38 -6.08
CA GLU A 82 -3.98 -2.99 -5.65
C GLU A 82 -3.43 -2.02 -6.72
N ALA A 83 -2.45 -2.46 -7.51
CA ALA A 83 -1.96 -1.63 -8.61
C ALA A 83 -3.00 -1.46 -9.72
N TYR A 84 -3.80 -2.49 -10.03
CA TYR A 84 -4.88 -2.40 -11.00
C TYR A 84 -6.06 -1.59 -10.47
N GLU A 85 -6.44 -1.75 -9.20
CA GLU A 85 -7.50 -0.97 -8.56
C GLU A 85 -7.14 0.52 -8.50
N ALA A 86 -5.87 0.85 -8.20
CA ALA A 86 -5.37 2.22 -8.28
C ALA A 86 -5.44 2.78 -9.71
N LEU A 87 -5.13 1.99 -10.75
CA LEU A 87 -5.28 2.41 -12.15
C LEU A 87 -6.74 2.68 -12.50
N GLU A 88 -7.65 1.81 -12.12
CA GLU A 88 -9.10 2.00 -12.33
C GLU A 88 -9.59 3.27 -11.62
N ALA A 89 -9.16 3.50 -10.39
CA ALA A 89 -9.49 4.69 -9.63
C ALA A 89 -8.97 5.99 -10.27
N ILE A 90 -7.84 5.94 -10.99
CA ILE A 90 -7.32 7.08 -11.77
C ILE A 90 -8.21 7.35 -13.00
N GLU A 91 -8.69 6.30 -13.67
CA GLU A 91 -9.44 6.44 -14.92
C GLU A 91 -10.89 6.85 -14.71
N VAL A 92 -11.57 6.25 -13.75
CA VAL A 92 -13.03 6.39 -13.56
C VAL A 92 -13.45 6.68 -12.13
N GLY A 93 -12.49 6.76 -11.21
CA GLY A 93 -12.75 6.88 -9.78
C GLY A 93 -13.02 8.30 -9.29
N THR A 94 -13.26 8.38 -8.00
CA THR A 94 -13.35 9.63 -7.25
C THR A 94 -12.02 9.90 -6.52
N PRO A 95 -11.73 11.15 -6.11
CA PRO A 95 -10.57 11.43 -5.27
C PRO A 95 -10.51 10.60 -3.99
N GLU A 96 -11.67 10.30 -3.41
CA GLU A 96 -11.80 9.46 -2.21
C GLU A 96 -11.44 8.00 -2.51
N GLY A 97 -11.92 7.45 -3.64
CA GLY A 97 -11.56 6.10 -4.09
C GLY A 97 -10.07 5.99 -4.40
N LEU A 98 -9.53 6.94 -5.18
CA LEU A 98 -8.08 6.95 -5.47
C LEU A 98 -7.24 7.03 -4.18
N LYS A 99 -7.67 7.80 -3.18
CA LYS A 99 -6.98 7.86 -1.89
C LYS A 99 -7.00 6.50 -1.18
N GLU A 100 -8.10 5.76 -1.26
CA GLU A 100 -8.24 4.42 -0.68
C GLU A 100 -7.27 3.45 -1.35
N GLU A 101 -7.30 3.35 -2.68
CA GLU A 101 -6.44 2.43 -3.44
C GLU A 101 -4.94 2.76 -3.30
N LEU A 102 -4.58 4.04 -3.24
CA LEU A 102 -3.20 4.43 -2.92
C LEU A 102 -2.80 4.04 -1.49
N GLY A 103 -3.74 3.99 -0.57
CA GLY A 103 -3.54 3.48 0.79
C GLY A 103 -3.25 1.99 0.78
N ASP A 104 -4.00 1.21 0.01
CA ASP A 104 -3.84 -0.25 -0.10
C ASP A 104 -2.55 -0.62 -0.84
N LEU A 105 -2.19 0.14 -1.87
CA LEU A 105 -0.88 0.00 -2.52
C LEU A 105 0.28 0.34 -1.55
N LEU A 106 0.14 1.38 -0.72
CA LEU A 106 1.11 1.71 0.32
C LEU A 106 1.20 0.62 1.38
N LEU A 107 0.07 -0.03 1.74
CA LEU A 107 0.06 -1.17 2.65
C LEU A 107 0.97 -2.28 2.15
N GLN A 108 0.95 -2.62 0.86
CA GLN A 108 1.83 -3.66 0.30
C GLN A 108 3.31 -3.30 0.46
N ILE A 109 3.66 -2.02 0.26
CA ILE A 109 5.05 -1.55 0.42
C ILE A 109 5.49 -1.64 1.88
N VAL A 110 4.66 -1.19 2.83
CA VAL A 110 4.94 -1.25 4.27
C VAL A 110 5.06 -2.70 4.74
N PHE A 111 4.18 -3.56 4.25
CA PHE A 111 4.15 -4.98 4.61
C PHE A 111 5.43 -5.71 4.15
N LEU A 112 5.80 -5.54 2.89
CA LEU A 112 7.02 -6.15 2.32
C LEU A 112 8.28 -5.63 3.02
N SER A 113 8.33 -4.32 3.33
CA SER A 113 9.43 -3.71 4.06
C SER A 113 9.55 -4.29 5.48
N ARG A 114 8.41 -4.50 6.16
CA ARG A 114 8.39 -5.13 7.49
C ARG A 114 8.89 -6.56 7.46
N ILE A 115 8.50 -7.36 6.47
CA ILE A 115 9.00 -8.73 6.31
C ILE A 115 10.52 -8.74 6.05
N ALA A 116 11.03 -7.77 5.28
CA ALA A 116 12.45 -7.65 5.03
C ALA A 116 13.22 -7.24 6.29
N GLU A 117 12.67 -6.32 7.09
CA GLU A 117 13.23 -5.91 8.38
C GLU A 117 13.32 -7.08 9.36
N GLU A 118 12.29 -7.92 9.45
CA GLU A 118 12.27 -9.13 10.28
C GLU A 118 13.38 -10.13 9.90
N LYS A 119 13.85 -10.07 8.66
CA LYS A 119 14.98 -10.87 8.14
C LYS A 119 16.34 -10.16 8.23
N GLY A 120 16.38 -8.95 8.79
CA GLY A 120 17.60 -8.15 8.86
C GLY A 120 18.15 -7.70 7.50
N GLN A 121 17.28 -7.55 6.48
CA GLN A 121 17.70 -7.20 5.13
C GLN A 121 17.67 -5.67 4.91
N PHE A 122 16.52 -5.05 5.06
CA PHE A 122 16.28 -3.61 4.98
C PHE A 122 14.94 -3.28 5.64
N ASN A 123 14.69 -2.01 5.94
CA ASN A 123 13.45 -1.51 6.50
C ASN A 123 12.76 -0.50 5.57
N PHE A 124 11.61 0.02 5.97
CA PHE A 124 10.85 1.00 5.18
C PHE A 124 11.63 2.31 4.95
N LEU A 125 12.41 2.77 5.92
CA LEU A 125 13.19 4.01 5.76
C LEU A 125 14.31 3.84 4.73
N ASP A 126 14.88 2.64 4.58
CA ASP A 126 15.86 2.35 3.52
C ASP A 126 15.21 2.42 2.14
N VAL A 127 13.95 1.97 2.01
CA VAL A 127 13.18 2.13 0.75
C VAL A 127 12.94 3.60 0.43
N VAL A 128 12.53 4.40 1.42
CA VAL A 128 12.33 5.85 1.29
C VAL A 128 13.63 6.54 0.90
N HIS A 129 14.73 6.23 1.59
CA HIS A 129 16.05 6.81 1.30
C HIS A 129 16.50 6.49 -0.13
N THR A 130 16.42 5.22 -0.53
CA THR A 130 16.78 4.79 -1.89
C THR A 130 15.98 5.53 -2.96
N LEU A 131 14.68 5.74 -2.74
CA LEU A 131 13.83 6.49 -3.64
C LEU A 131 14.22 7.97 -3.67
N ALA A 132 14.42 8.60 -2.51
CA ALA A 132 14.80 10.01 -2.40
C ALA A 132 16.11 10.29 -3.13
N GLU A 133 17.16 9.53 -2.87
CA GLU A 133 18.46 9.66 -3.54
C GLU A 133 18.34 9.49 -5.07
N LYS A 134 17.52 8.54 -5.50
CA LYS A 134 17.25 8.36 -6.93
C LYS A 134 16.57 9.57 -7.55
N LEU A 135 15.60 10.18 -6.88
CA LEU A 135 14.89 11.37 -7.35
C LEU A 135 15.84 12.60 -7.42
N ILE A 136 16.62 12.84 -6.38
CA ILE A 136 17.61 13.92 -6.32
C ILE A 136 18.58 13.77 -7.48
N ARG A 137 19.21 12.61 -7.64
CA ARG A 137 20.17 12.33 -8.70
C ARG A 137 19.60 12.50 -10.11
N ARG A 138 18.31 12.20 -10.32
CA ARG A 138 17.65 12.31 -11.63
C ARG A 138 17.17 13.72 -11.96
N HIS A 139 17.21 14.64 -11.00
CA HIS A 139 16.72 16.01 -11.17
C HIS A 139 17.79 17.05 -10.78
N PRO A 140 18.99 17.02 -11.40
CA PRO A 140 20.08 17.93 -11.05
C PRO A 140 19.74 19.41 -11.31
N HIS A 141 18.76 19.68 -12.19
CA HIS A 141 18.24 21.02 -12.44
C HIS A 141 17.39 21.58 -11.28
N VAL A 142 16.92 20.74 -10.37
CA VAL A 142 16.16 21.12 -9.16
C VAL A 142 17.01 20.99 -7.91
N PHE A 143 17.87 19.97 -7.88
CA PHE A 143 18.76 19.65 -6.78
C PHE A 143 20.22 19.67 -7.29
N PRO A 144 20.81 20.87 -7.51
CA PRO A 144 22.21 20.95 -7.94
C PRO A 144 23.14 20.36 -6.88
N PRO A 145 24.27 19.74 -7.28
CA PRO A 145 25.31 19.34 -6.34
C PRO A 145 25.82 20.58 -5.59
N PRO A 146 26.27 20.42 -4.34
CA PRO A 146 26.94 21.53 -3.64
C PRO A 146 28.20 21.95 -4.39
N ASP A 147 28.47 23.28 -4.44
CA ASP A 147 29.69 23.87 -5.03
C ASP A 147 30.93 23.37 -4.30
#